data_022e24c050392b817137c8061b28a636
#
_entry.id   022e24c050392b817137c8061b28a636
#
_cell.length_a   1.000
_cell.length_b   1.000
_cell.length_c   1.000
_cell.angle_alpha   90.00
_cell.angle_beta   90.00
_cell.angle_gamma   90.00
#
_symmetry.space_group_name_H-M   'P 1'
#
loop_
_entity.id
_entity.type
_entity.pdbx_description
1 polymer ?
#
loop_
_entity_poly.entity_id
_entity_poly.type
_entity_poly.pdbx_seq_one_letter_code
_entity_poly.pdbx_strand_id
1 'polypeptide(L)'
;RELLDLPIAGPAMAKASTLPPDAHGLTMLPFVAGERSPGWHDGATGVIAGLTLATRPEDLVRAAMEAVAYRFGRIFDRLRPLSPARDDELEIVANGGAIVNSPVWLQIVADVLGHPIIALPAEDEATARGAAIVAQIAAGILPDLAAAADPAGEATLYTPDPDRHQIYQAGRGRQVELEATLYPQGFQ
;
A
#
# COMPACT_ATOMS: atom_id res chain seq x y z
N ARG A 1 0.69 19.82 11.22
CA ARG A 1 1.58 18.70 11.64
C ARG A 1 1.20 18.18 13.01
N GLU A 2 0.77 19.03 13.94
CA GLU A 2 0.38 18.64 15.31
C GLU A 2 -0.93 17.85 15.40
N LEU A 3 -1.87 18.02 14.46
CA LEU A 3 -3.16 17.33 14.47
C LEU A 3 -3.07 15.83 14.13
N LEU A 4 -1.96 15.36 13.58
CA LEU A 4 -1.72 13.99 13.19
C LEU A 4 -0.44 13.41 13.81
N ASP A 5 0.04 13.99 14.89
CA ASP A 5 1.21 13.48 15.64
C ASP A 5 0.84 12.20 16.42
N LEU A 6 0.23 11.27 15.68
CA LEU A 6 0.06 9.89 16.14
C LEU A 6 1.44 9.25 16.02
N PRO A 7 2.09 8.89 17.14
CA PRO A 7 3.38 8.23 17.06
C PRO A 7 3.22 6.93 16.29
N ILE A 8 3.90 6.84 15.12
CA ILE A 8 3.91 5.67 14.24
C ILE A 8 4.30 4.38 15.00
N ALA A 9 5.00 4.53 16.13
CA ALA A 9 5.42 3.43 17.00
C ALA A 9 4.74 3.47 18.39
N GLY A 10 3.57 4.10 18.51
CA GLY A 10 2.89 4.26 19.78
C GLY A 10 1.91 3.13 20.14
N PRO A 11 1.29 3.19 21.33
CA PRO A 11 0.30 2.21 21.79
C PRO A 11 -0.88 2.01 20.82
N ALA A 12 -1.28 3.05 20.08
CA ALA A 12 -2.34 2.97 19.09
C ALA A 12 -1.97 2.07 17.92
N MET A 13 -0.70 2.14 17.42
CA MET A 13 -0.21 1.25 16.37
C MET A 13 -0.17 -0.21 16.83
N ALA A 14 0.32 -0.47 18.04
CA ALA A 14 0.36 -1.82 18.60
C ALA A 14 -1.04 -2.44 18.70
N LYS A 15 -2.04 -1.65 19.13
CA LYS A 15 -3.44 -2.10 19.18
C LYS A 15 -4.03 -2.24 17.79
N ALA A 16 -3.80 -1.30 16.88
CA ALA A 16 -4.26 -1.35 15.49
C ALA A 16 -3.79 -2.63 14.80
N SER A 17 -2.58 -3.10 15.12
CA SER A 17 -2.00 -4.33 14.56
C SER A 17 -2.79 -5.59 14.93
N THR A 18 -3.52 -5.59 16.03
CA THR A 18 -4.30 -6.73 16.52
C THR A 18 -5.78 -6.68 16.14
N LEU A 19 -6.25 -5.56 15.56
CA LEU A 19 -7.64 -5.44 15.14
C LEU A 19 -7.94 -6.38 13.97
N PRO A 20 -9.12 -7.02 13.95
CA PRO A 20 -9.56 -7.78 12.79
C PRO A 20 -9.68 -6.89 11.55
N PRO A 21 -9.59 -7.50 10.34
CA PRO A 21 -9.81 -6.80 9.09
C PRO A 21 -11.14 -6.03 9.10
N ASP A 22 -11.10 -4.75 8.70
CA ASP A 22 -12.30 -3.90 8.49
C ASP A 22 -13.22 -3.74 9.72
N ALA A 23 -12.77 -4.11 10.94
CA ALA A 23 -13.58 -4.10 12.15
C ALA A 23 -13.80 -2.70 12.75
N HIS A 24 -13.12 -1.69 12.25
CA HIS A 24 -13.18 -0.32 12.75
C HIS A 24 -14.42 0.46 12.32
N GLY A 25 -15.19 -0.02 11.32
CA GLY A 25 -16.42 0.62 10.83
C GLY A 25 -16.22 1.95 10.10
N LEU A 26 -14.97 2.30 9.76
CA LEU A 26 -14.62 3.55 9.08
C LEU A 26 -14.36 3.31 7.59
N THR A 27 -14.64 4.33 6.78
CA THR A 27 -14.18 4.41 5.38
C THR A 27 -13.30 5.65 5.23
N MET A 28 -12.08 5.48 4.74
CA MET A 28 -11.13 6.58 4.62
C MET A 28 -10.66 6.75 3.19
N LEU A 29 -10.59 8.03 2.73
CA LEU A 29 -9.86 8.44 1.53
C LEU A 29 -8.54 9.07 1.98
N PRO A 30 -7.38 8.47 1.68
CA PRO A 30 -6.10 8.91 2.21
C PRO A 30 -5.46 10.05 1.37
N PHE A 31 -6.26 10.98 0.88
CA PHE A 31 -5.84 12.02 -0.09
C PHE A 31 -5.29 13.28 0.61
N VAL A 32 -4.39 13.10 1.57
CA VAL A 32 -3.84 14.23 2.35
C VAL A 32 -2.96 15.20 1.53
N ALA A 33 -2.53 14.80 0.34
CA ALA A 33 -1.75 15.60 -0.60
C ALA A 33 -2.31 15.52 -2.03
N GLY A 34 -3.63 15.43 -2.16
CA GLY A 34 -4.30 15.13 -3.41
C GLY A 34 -4.28 13.64 -3.75
N GLU A 35 -4.95 13.27 -4.82
CA GLU A 35 -4.97 11.91 -5.36
C GLU A 35 -4.20 11.90 -6.69
N ARG A 36 -3.12 11.13 -6.75
CA ARG A 36 -2.20 11.08 -7.89
C ARG A 36 -2.35 9.84 -8.75
N SER A 37 -2.96 8.79 -8.22
CA SER A 37 -3.17 7.53 -8.93
C SER A 37 -4.24 6.68 -8.24
N PRO A 38 -5.15 6.10 -9.00
CA PRO A 38 -5.30 6.12 -10.46
C PRO A 38 -6.23 7.23 -10.97
N GLY A 39 -6.69 8.13 -10.12
CA GLY A 39 -7.71 9.13 -10.42
C GLY A 39 -7.18 10.50 -10.88
N TRP A 40 -6.01 10.97 -10.44
CA TRP A 40 -5.43 12.30 -10.70
C TRP A 40 -6.31 13.48 -10.25
N HIS A 41 -6.85 13.39 -9.05
CA HIS A 41 -7.60 14.46 -8.43
C HIS A 41 -6.69 15.33 -7.55
N ASP A 42 -6.02 16.31 -8.12
CA ASP A 42 -5.09 17.18 -7.38
C ASP A 42 -5.76 17.95 -6.25
N GLY A 43 -7.03 18.29 -6.41
CA GLY A 43 -7.85 19.00 -5.41
C GLY A 43 -8.52 18.08 -4.39
N ALA A 44 -8.34 16.75 -4.49
CA ALA A 44 -8.94 15.84 -3.53
C ALA A 44 -8.28 15.98 -2.15
N THR A 45 -9.09 15.87 -1.10
CA THR A 45 -8.63 15.94 0.30
C THR A 45 -8.92 14.66 1.03
N GLY A 46 -8.20 14.42 2.12
CA GLY A 46 -8.44 13.28 2.99
C GLY A 46 -9.83 13.35 3.64
N VAL A 47 -10.50 12.19 3.70
CA VAL A 47 -11.84 12.07 4.29
C VAL A 47 -11.88 10.86 5.20
N ILE A 48 -12.56 11.00 6.34
CA ILE A 48 -12.89 9.89 7.24
C ILE A 48 -14.39 9.90 7.44
N ALA A 49 -15.06 8.84 7.02
CA ALA A 49 -16.50 8.62 7.20
C ALA A 49 -16.75 7.49 8.20
N GLY A 50 -17.89 7.54 8.90
CA GLY A 50 -18.29 6.51 9.86
C GLY A 50 -17.82 6.76 11.31
N LEU A 51 -17.30 7.96 11.63
CA LEU A 51 -16.91 8.32 12.99
C LEU A 51 -18.11 8.28 13.95
N THR A 52 -17.90 7.68 15.11
CA THR A 52 -18.87 7.62 16.22
C THR A 52 -18.20 7.96 17.54
N LEU A 53 -18.98 8.11 18.61
CA LEU A 53 -18.42 8.29 19.95
C LEU A 53 -17.63 7.08 20.47
N ALA A 54 -17.80 5.91 19.86
CA ALA A 54 -17.06 4.69 20.20
C ALA A 54 -15.74 4.55 19.43
N THR A 55 -15.50 5.39 18.41
CA THR A 55 -14.27 5.34 17.61
C THR A 55 -13.04 5.68 18.44
N ARG A 56 -12.03 4.84 18.37
CA ARG A 56 -10.79 4.94 19.12
C ARG A 56 -9.61 5.29 18.23
N PRO A 57 -8.48 5.77 18.80
CA PRO A 57 -7.27 6.08 18.02
C PRO A 57 -6.75 4.89 17.21
N GLU A 58 -6.78 3.68 17.77
CA GLU A 58 -6.40 2.45 17.06
C GLU A 58 -7.26 2.16 15.83
N ASP A 59 -8.56 2.50 15.88
CA ASP A 59 -9.47 2.34 14.75
C ASP A 59 -9.08 3.27 13.60
N LEU A 60 -8.69 4.51 13.90
CA LEU A 60 -8.20 5.47 12.91
C LEU A 60 -6.89 5.02 12.25
N VAL A 61 -5.96 4.51 13.07
CA VAL A 61 -4.68 3.99 12.56
C VAL A 61 -4.92 2.81 11.64
N ARG A 62 -5.76 1.86 12.06
CA ARG A 62 -6.09 0.68 11.26
C ARG A 62 -6.78 1.07 9.95
N ALA A 63 -7.77 1.95 10.00
CA ALA A 63 -8.46 2.46 8.83
C ALA A 63 -7.50 3.15 7.84
N ALA A 64 -6.51 3.91 8.33
CA ALA A 64 -5.51 4.55 7.48
C ALA A 64 -4.62 3.52 6.76
N MET A 65 -4.16 2.48 7.47
CA MET A 65 -3.35 1.40 6.88
C MET A 65 -4.13 0.67 5.79
N GLU A 66 -5.38 0.31 6.06
CA GLU A 66 -6.26 -0.37 5.12
C GLU A 66 -6.64 0.52 3.93
N ALA A 67 -6.92 1.81 4.18
CA ALA A 67 -7.25 2.76 3.12
C ALA A 67 -6.13 2.91 2.07
N VAL A 68 -4.88 2.95 2.50
CA VAL A 68 -3.73 2.99 1.58
C VAL A 68 -3.56 1.65 0.87
N ALA A 69 -3.74 0.52 1.57
CA ALA A 69 -3.70 -0.80 0.94
C ALA A 69 -4.79 -0.94 -0.16
N TYR A 70 -5.99 -0.39 0.06
CA TYR A 70 -7.05 -0.37 -0.96
C TYR A 70 -6.64 0.42 -2.21
N ARG A 71 -5.87 1.51 -2.06
CA ARG A 71 -5.30 2.24 -3.22
C ARG A 71 -4.31 1.38 -3.98
N PHE A 72 -3.42 0.65 -3.31
CA PHE A 72 -2.55 -0.33 -3.98
C PHE A 72 -3.37 -1.38 -4.73
N GLY A 73 -4.45 -1.89 -4.14
CA GLY A 73 -5.36 -2.81 -4.83
C GLY A 73 -5.93 -2.23 -6.11
N ARG A 74 -6.38 -0.96 -6.10
CA ARG A 74 -6.89 -0.29 -7.33
C ARG A 74 -5.83 -0.10 -8.41
N ILE A 75 -4.61 0.21 -8.02
CA ILE A 75 -3.48 0.32 -8.95
C ILE A 75 -3.16 -1.06 -9.53
N PHE A 76 -3.10 -2.07 -8.69
CA PHE A 76 -2.85 -3.45 -9.09
C PHE A 76 -3.88 -3.95 -10.11
N ASP A 77 -5.18 -3.73 -9.87
CA ASP A 77 -6.24 -4.13 -10.80
C ASP A 77 -6.10 -3.51 -12.19
N ARG A 78 -5.51 -2.31 -12.27
CA ARG A 78 -5.26 -1.63 -13.56
C ARG A 78 -3.98 -2.10 -14.24
N LEU A 79 -2.96 -2.44 -13.47
CA LEU A 79 -1.68 -2.90 -14.00
C LEU A 79 -1.70 -4.38 -14.36
N ARG A 80 -2.43 -5.20 -13.61
CA ARG A 80 -2.49 -6.65 -13.80
C ARG A 80 -2.82 -7.07 -15.24
N PRO A 81 -3.84 -6.51 -15.91
CA PRO A 81 -4.17 -6.86 -17.29
C PRO A 81 -3.08 -6.47 -18.31
N LEU A 82 -2.17 -5.58 -17.95
CA LEU A 82 -1.07 -5.12 -18.82
C LEU A 82 0.18 -6.01 -18.70
N SER A 83 0.25 -6.84 -17.67
CA SER A 83 1.36 -7.79 -17.49
C SER A 83 1.12 -9.03 -18.34
N PRO A 84 2.11 -9.48 -19.12
CA PRO A 84 2.04 -10.76 -19.86
C PRO A 84 2.23 -11.97 -18.94
N ALA A 85 2.72 -11.78 -17.72
CA ALA A 85 2.97 -12.85 -16.75
C ALA A 85 1.68 -13.54 -16.33
N ARG A 86 1.71 -14.84 -16.12
CA ARG A 86 0.62 -15.61 -15.50
C ARG A 86 0.53 -15.24 -14.03
N ASP A 87 -0.59 -15.57 -13.36
CA ASP A 87 -0.76 -15.24 -11.95
C ASP A 87 0.26 -15.94 -11.03
N ASP A 88 0.64 -17.16 -11.39
CA ASP A 88 1.66 -17.96 -10.70
C ASP A 88 3.12 -17.52 -10.98
N GLU A 89 3.32 -16.68 -12.00
CA GLU A 89 4.62 -16.13 -12.41
C GLU A 89 4.79 -14.66 -11.97
N LEU A 90 3.72 -14.03 -11.49
CA LEU A 90 3.74 -12.63 -11.13
C LEU A 90 4.38 -12.44 -9.75
N GLU A 91 5.49 -11.72 -9.71
CA GLU A 91 6.14 -11.32 -8.47
C GLU A 91 5.81 -9.87 -8.14
N ILE A 92 5.32 -9.64 -6.91
CA ILE A 92 5.11 -8.31 -6.35
C ILE A 92 6.19 -8.07 -5.32
N VAL A 93 7.07 -7.12 -5.60
CA VAL A 93 8.19 -6.79 -4.73
C VAL A 93 7.90 -5.49 -4.00
N ALA A 94 7.97 -5.52 -2.66
CA ALA A 94 7.87 -4.35 -1.80
C ALA A 94 9.25 -3.92 -1.32
N ASN A 95 9.52 -2.63 -1.41
CA ASN A 95 10.72 -2.00 -0.87
C ASN A 95 10.40 -0.62 -0.28
N GLY A 96 11.36 -0.04 0.41
CA GLY A 96 11.23 1.28 1.04
C GLY A 96 10.82 1.20 2.51
N GLY A 97 11.55 1.92 3.36
CA GLY A 97 11.48 1.80 4.83
C GLY A 97 10.10 2.01 5.44
N ALA A 98 9.23 2.83 4.81
CA ALA A 98 7.90 3.10 5.35
C ALA A 98 7.02 1.83 5.41
N ILE A 99 7.08 0.99 4.40
CA ILE A 99 6.24 -0.22 4.31
C ILE A 99 6.94 -1.46 4.86
N VAL A 100 8.23 -1.66 4.54
CA VAL A 100 8.95 -2.88 4.96
C VAL A 100 9.23 -2.92 6.46
N ASN A 101 9.26 -1.77 7.15
CA ASN A 101 9.36 -1.70 8.61
C ASN A 101 8.03 -1.98 9.33
N SER A 102 6.95 -2.27 8.60
CA SER A 102 5.65 -2.61 9.17
C SER A 102 5.13 -3.95 8.65
N PRO A 103 5.53 -5.08 9.28
CA PRO A 103 5.08 -6.41 8.87
C PRO A 103 3.56 -6.55 8.80
N VAL A 104 2.84 -5.91 9.73
CA VAL A 104 1.37 -5.91 9.74
C VAL A 104 0.81 -5.21 8.51
N TRP A 105 1.40 -4.08 8.11
CA TRP A 105 0.93 -3.35 6.93
C TRP A 105 1.22 -4.11 5.64
N LEU A 106 2.39 -4.75 5.53
CA LEU A 106 2.70 -5.64 4.42
C LEU A 106 1.71 -6.81 4.31
N GLN A 107 1.34 -7.43 5.45
CA GLN A 107 0.32 -8.48 5.45
C GLN A 107 -1.05 -7.93 5.01
N ILE A 108 -1.46 -6.75 5.47
CA ILE A 108 -2.70 -6.10 5.01
C ILE A 108 -2.67 -5.89 3.49
N VAL A 109 -1.55 -5.42 2.95
CA VAL A 109 -1.41 -5.21 1.50
C VAL A 109 -1.48 -6.54 0.74
N ALA A 110 -0.79 -7.59 1.20
CA ALA A 110 -0.88 -8.92 0.60
C ALA A 110 -2.32 -9.45 0.60
N ASP A 111 -3.01 -9.34 1.74
CA ASP A 111 -4.40 -9.77 1.90
C ASP A 111 -5.35 -8.96 0.99
N VAL A 112 -5.14 -7.65 0.86
CA VAL A 112 -5.94 -6.77 -0.03
C VAL A 112 -5.73 -7.11 -1.50
N LEU A 113 -4.48 -7.36 -1.91
CA LEU A 113 -4.15 -7.72 -3.29
C LEU A 113 -4.59 -9.15 -3.63
N GLY A 114 -4.67 -10.04 -2.65
CA GLY A 114 -4.85 -11.47 -2.86
C GLY A 114 -3.65 -12.13 -3.55
N HIS A 115 -2.48 -11.50 -3.46
CA HIS A 115 -1.23 -11.95 -4.07
C HIS A 115 -0.09 -11.95 -3.06
N PRO A 116 0.86 -12.91 -3.15
CA PRO A 116 2.08 -12.90 -2.35
C PRO A 116 2.90 -11.64 -2.60
N ILE A 117 3.53 -11.12 -1.54
CA ILE A 117 4.45 -9.97 -1.61
C ILE A 117 5.82 -10.41 -1.10
N ILE A 118 6.85 -10.13 -1.87
CA ILE A 118 8.25 -10.32 -1.52
C ILE A 118 8.77 -8.99 -0.99
N ALA A 119 9.01 -8.88 0.32
CA ALA A 119 9.57 -7.68 0.92
C ALA A 119 11.10 -7.76 0.95
N LEU A 120 11.75 -6.79 0.33
CA LEU A 120 13.21 -6.65 0.38
C LEU A 120 13.64 -5.99 1.70
N PRO A 121 14.88 -6.20 2.15
CA PRO A 121 15.40 -5.57 3.37
C PRO A 121 15.26 -4.03 3.35
N ALA A 122 14.96 -3.45 4.52
CA ALA A 122 14.75 -2.01 4.66
C ALA A 122 16.02 -1.17 4.41
N GLU A 123 17.19 -1.79 4.49
CA GLU A 123 18.49 -1.14 4.34
C GLU A 123 18.84 -0.82 2.88
N ASP A 124 18.13 -1.44 1.92
CA ASP A 124 18.32 -1.17 0.50
C ASP A 124 17.54 0.10 0.08
N GLU A 125 18.28 1.18 -0.11
CA GLU A 125 17.79 2.41 -0.76
C GLU A 125 17.51 2.15 -2.26
N ALA A 126 16.43 1.45 -2.56
CA ALA A 126 16.10 0.93 -3.90
C ALA A 126 16.13 2.02 -4.99
N THR A 127 15.69 3.25 -4.66
CA THR A 127 15.71 4.39 -5.59
C THR A 127 17.14 4.79 -5.94
N ALA A 128 18.01 4.94 -4.95
CA ALA A 128 19.39 5.30 -5.14
C ALA A 128 20.16 4.18 -5.86
N ARG A 129 19.90 2.93 -5.50
CA ARG A 129 20.45 1.75 -6.18
C ARG A 129 20.04 1.70 -7.65
N GLY A 130 18.76 1.90 -7.95
CA GLY A 130 18.27 1.94 -9.33
C GLY A 130 18.95 3.04 -10.16
N ALA A 131 19.07 4.24 -9.60
CA ALA A 131 19.78 5.34 -10.26
C ALA A 131 21.27 5.00 -10.51
N ALA A 132 21.95 4.36 -9.55
CA ALA A 132 23.33 3.93 -9.70
C ALA A 132 23.50 2.86 -10.79
N ILE A 133 22.59 1.89 -10.88
CA ILE A 133 22.58 0.87 -11.93
C ILE A 133 22.42 1.52 -13.31
N VAL A 134 21.47 2.43 -13.48
CA VAL A 134 21.29 3.16 -14.74
C VAL A 134 22.53 3.96 -15.13
N ALA A 135 23.17 4.62 -14.17
CA ALA A 135 24.42 5.35 -14.40
C ALA A 135 25.57 4.42 -14.82
N GLN A 136 25.69 3.23 -14.22
CA GLN A 136 26.70 2.23 -14.58
C GLN A 136 26.49 1.68 -16.00
N ILE A 137 25.23 1.45 -16.40
CA ILE A 137 24.91 1.05 -17.77
C ILE A 137 25.27 2.16 -18.76
N ALA A 138 24.90 3.40 -18.46
CA ALA A 138 25.24 4.56 -19.28
C ALA A 138 26.75 4.80 -19.41
N ALA A 139 27.52 4.47 -18.38
CA ALA A 139 28.98 4.53 -18.38
C ALA A 139 29.67 3.30 -19.04
N GLY A 140 28.92 2.31 -19.48
CA GLY A 140 29.46 1.07 -20.07
C GLY A 140 30.12 0.13 -19.04
N ILE A 141 29.86 0.32 -17.74
CA ILE A 141 30.36 -0.54 -16.65
C ILE A 141 29.51 -1.82 -16.55
N LEU A 142 28.18 -1.70 -16.68
CA LEU A 142 27.26 -2.81 -16.79
C LEU A 142 26.71 -2.88 -18.21
N PRO A 143 26.55 -4.08 -18.80
CA PRO A 143 25.99 -4.23 -20.13
C PRO A 143 24.48 -3.94 -20.18
N ASP A 144 23.73 -4.35 -19.13
CA ASP A 144 22.26 -4.21 -19.02
C ASP A 144 21.80 -4.35 -17.57
N LEU A 145 20.48 -4.31 -17.33
CA LEU A 145 19.89 -4.47 -16.00
C LEU A 145 20.05 -5.88 -15.42
N ALA A 146 20.09 -6.90 -16.27
CA ALA A 146 20.20 -8.29 -15.83
C ALA A 146 21.60 -8.61 -15.24
N ALA A 147 22.62 -7.80 -15.60
CA ALA A 147 23.95 -7.91 -15.02
C ALA A 147 24.08 -7.22 -13.65
N ALA A 148 23.07 -6.51 -13.20
CA ALA A 148 23.09 -5.91 -11.88
C ALA A 148 22.94 -6.99 -10.81
N ALA A 149 23.74 -6.87 -9.73
CA ALA A 149 23.61 -7.79 -8.59
C ALA A 149 22.22 -7.67 -7.94
N ASP A 150 21.70 -8.78 -7.45
CA ASP A 150 20.49 -8.78 -6.63
C ASP A 150 20.68 -7.99 -5.34
N PRO A 151 19.59 -7.45 -4.75
CA PRO A 151 19.65 -6.82 -3.44
C PRO A 151 20.26 -7.78 -2.41
N ALA A 152 21.15 -7.25 -1.56
CA ALA A 152 21.72 -8.04 -0.48
C ALA A 152 20.68 -8.26 0.63
N GLY A 153 20.67 -9.46 1.24
CA GLY A 153 19.84 -9.81 2.39
C GLY A 153 18.71 -10.78 2.05
N GLU A 154 18.06 -11.27 3.10
CA GLU A 154 16.97 -12.22 2.98
C GLU A 154 15.65 -11.48 2.75
N ALA A 155 14.96 -11.82 1.68
CA ALA A 155 13.60 -11.36 1.41
C ALA A 155 12.60 -12.07 2.32
N THR A 156 11.58 -11.35 2.76
CA THR A 156 10.47 -11.91 3.55
C THR A 156 9.23 -12.06 2.66
N LEU A 157 8.66 -13.27 2.63
CA LEU A 157 7.44 -13.54 1.87
C LEU A 157 6.19 -13.34 2.76
N TYR A 158 5.25 -12.54 2.26
CA TYR A 158 3.92 -12.35 2.85
C TYR A 158 2.89 -13.02 1.97
N THR A 159 2.30 -14.11 2.46
CA THR A 159 1.26 -14.86 1.74
C THR A 159 -0.12 -14.32 2.11
N PRO A 160 -1.01 -14.05 1.15
CA PRO A 160 -2.35 -13.56 1.43
C PRO A 160 -3.21 -14.62 2.13
N ASP A 161 -4.07 -14.16 3.03
CA ASP A 161 -5.11 -14.95 3.65
C ASP A 161 -6.42 -14.78 2.84
N PRO A 162 -7.00 -15.86 2.26
CA PRO A 162 -8.18 -15.76 1.42
C PRO A 162 -9.42 -15.21 2.13
N ASP A 163 -9.61 -15.54 3.42
CA ASP A 163 -10.76 -15.08 4.19
C ASP A 163 -10.65 -13.58 4.46
N ARG A 164 -9.46 -13.10 4.81
CA ARG A 164 -9.18 -11.67 4.97
C ARG A 164 -9.29 -10.92 3.66
N HIS A 165 -8.81 -11.52 2.55
CA HIS A 165 -8.99 -10.95 1.22
C HIS A 165 -10.46 -10.65 0.93
N GLN A 166 -11.34 -11.61 1.19
CA GLN A 166 -12.78 -11.44 0.97
C GLN A 166 -13.35 -10.29 1.81
N ILE A 167 -12.96 -10.16 3.08
CA ILE A 167 -13.39 -9.06 3.95
C ILE A 167 -12.93 -7.71 3.38
N TYR A 168 -11.68 -7.61 2.95
CA TYR A 168 -11.11 -6.37 2.40
C TYR A 168 -11.75 -5.94 1.08
N GLN A 169 -12.27 -6.87 0.26
CA GLN A 169 -13.00 -6.50 -0.95
C GLN A 169 -14.24 -5.65 -0.64
N ALA A 170 -14.96 -5.92 0.45
CA ALA A 170 -16.08 -5.10 0.89
C ALA A 170 -15.62 -3.68 1.31
N GLY A 171 -14.52 -3.57 2.07
CA GLY A 171 -13.92 -2.29 2.45
C GLY A 171 -13.46 -1.46 1.24
N ARG A 172 -12.84 -2.11 0.26
CA ARG A 172 -12.47 -1.49 -1.03
C ARG A 172 -13.69 -0.94 -1.77
N GLY A 173 -14.76 -1.73 -1.84
CA GLY A 173 -16.02 -1.30 -2.47
C GLY A 173 -16.53 -0.01 -1.85
N ARG A 174 -16.63 0.07 -0.51
CA ARG A 174 -17.04 1.29 0.19
C ARG A 174 -16.13 2.48 -0.07
N GLN A 175 -14.81 2.27 -0.15
CA GLN A 175 -13.88 3.35 -0.49
C GLN A 175 -14.13 3.90 -1.90
N VAL A 176 -14.38 3.03 -2.88
CA VAL A 176 -14.68 3.43 -4.25
C VAL A 176 -16.01 4.21 -4.32
N GLU A 177 -17.04 3.76 -3.61
CA GLU A 177 -18.33 4.45 -3.56
C GLU A 177 -18.22 5.83 -2.92
N LEU A 178 -17.47 5.95 -1.81
CA LEU A 178 -17.23 7.24 -1.15
C LEU A 178 -16.48 8.19 -2.07
N GLU A 179 -15.43 7.71 -2.75
CA GLU A 179 -14.67 8.51 -3.70
C GLU A 179 -15.55 8.99 -4.87
N ALA A 180 -16.34 8.09 -5.47
CA ALA A 180 -17.24 8.45 -6.57
C ALA A 180 -18.32 9.44 -6.15
N THR A 181 -18.78 9.38 -4.89
CA THR A 181 -19.77 10.32 -4.35
C THR A 181 -19.19 11.72 -4.17
N LEU A 182 -17.97 11.83 -3.67
CA LEU A 182 -17.33 13.11 -3.35
C LEU A 182 -16.61 13.72 -4.55
N TYR A 183 -16.13 12.89 -5.44
CA TYR A 183 -15.37 13.29 -6.63
C TYR A 183 -15.96 12.63 -7.89
N PRO A 184 -17.21 13.01 -8.27
CA PRO A 184 -17.95 12.36 -9.37
C PRO A 184 -17.30 12.54 -10.74
N GLN A 185 -16.39 13.50 -10.88
CA GLN A 185 -15.63 13.73 -12.11
C GLN A 185 -14.32 12.91 -12.05
N GLY A 186 -14.46 11.59 -12.16
CA GLY A 186 -13.34 10.74 -12.53
C GLY A 186 -12.86 11.09 -13.94
N PHE A 187 -11.59 10.84 -14.24
CA PHE A 187 -10.94 11.18 -15.49
C PHE A 187 -11.81 11.09 -16.72
N GLN A 188 -11.89 12.20 -17.45
CA GLN A 188 -12.07 12.20 -18.90
C GLN A 188 -10.74 11.86 -19.59
#